data_b8dacbd7ae30cf488325fe6de9b2c841
#
_entry.id   b8dacbd7ae30cf488325fe6de9b2c841
#
_cell.length_a   1.000
_cell.length_b   1.000
_cell.length_c   1.000
_cell.angle_alpha   90.00
_cell.angle_beta   90.00
_cell.angle_gamma   90.00
#
_symmetry.space_group_name_H-M   'P 1'
#
loop_
_entity.id
_entity.type
_entity.pdbx_description
1 polymer ?
#
loop_
_entity_poly.entity_id
_entity_poly.type
_entity_poly.pdbx_seq_one_letter_code
_entity_poly.pdbx_strand_id
1 'polypeptide(L)'
;MSVPIPHVQGRGMTAADQLARWAGRTPDAWALRFDGGGRTYAELDERVTRLARALADRGVGTGDRVAVLGLNSMEVWETYLAGVRLGAIVVPVNFRLVADEVAYVLTDSGATALVVDAALGEVATKAREQAPGVTTVLTIGGDLEEAVAAASAEALEIEVDEDEPAFIMYTSGTTGRPKGAVLTHRNLLVHVFSQVTHLGWAPDDRVGVPGAPLFHIAGLAGGLPPLLLGGTHVILRSGGFDPVATLDLVERERVSNIFLVPAMWAAVVAVPGIADRDLSSLRRISWGAAPASTTLLRTMIDTFPQAEVITAFGQTECSPVTCLLRGEDSIRKIGSVGTPMLNVEVRVVDDAMRDVPQGDVGEIVYRSPMVMREYWGKPEATAEAFAGGWFHSGDLVRQDEDGYLYVVDRKKDMIITGGENVYCAEVEDVLAAHPGVAEVALIGVPDARYGEAPLAVVAPRDPASPPTPEELGAWCRERLARYKHPREYSIVQALPRNPSGKVLKTALRAEHRAGSLVSDPAV
;
A
#
# COMPACT_ATOMS: atom_id res chain seq x y z
N MET A 1 -21.97 17.26 -36.62
CA MET A 1 -22.57 16.14 -35.89
C MET A 1 -21.59 14.98 -35.97
N SER A 2 -20.96 14.59 -34.87
CA SER A 2 -20.15 13.38 -34.84
C SER A 2 -21.09 12.17 -34.96
N VAL A 3 -20.84 11.31 -35.92
CA VAL A 3 -21.54 10.03 -36.01
C VAL A 3 -21.17 9.21 -34.77
N PRO A 4 -22.13 8.76 -33.96
CA PRO A 4 -21.80 7.90 -32.83
C PRO A 4 -21.07 6.67 -33.35
N ILE A 5 -19.87 6.42 -32.87
CA ILE A 5 -19.16 5.19 -33.19
C ILE A 5 -19.89 4.07 -32.43
N PRO A 6 -20.38 3.03 -33.10
CA PRO A 6 -21.07 1.93 -32.43
C PRO A 6 -20.17 1.36 -31.33
N HIS A 7 -20.75 1.01 -30.17
CA HIS A 7 -20.03 0.28 -29.14
C HIS A 7 -19.44 -1.00 -29.77
N VAL A 8 -18.13 -1.12 -29.69
CA VAL A 8 -17.42 -2.32 -30.16
C VAL A 8 -16.77 -2.93 -28.93
N GLN A 9 -17.24 -4.11 -28.56
CA GLN A 9 -16.66 -4.89 -27.47
C GLN A 9 -15.13 -4.96 -27.64
N GLY A 10 -14.36 -4.69 -26.54
CA GLY A 10 -12.91 -4.69 -26.57
C GLY A 10 -12.22 -3.36 -26.91
N ARG A 11 -12.94 -2.24 -27.02
CA ARG A 11 -12.35 -0.89 -27.13
C ARG A 11 -12.02 -0.27 -25.78
N GLY A 12 -12.67 -0.71 -24.71
CA GLY A 12 -12.45 -0.18 -23.37
C GLY A 12 -11.02 -0.38 -22.85
N MET A 13 -10.65 0.43 -21.89
CA MET A 13 -9.33 0.44 -21.24
C MET A 13 -9.44 0.19 -19.74
N THR A 14 -10.32 -0.74 -19.33
CA THR A 14 -10.40 -1.18 -17.92
C THR A 14 -9.58 -2.45 -17.68
N ALA A 15 -9.35 -2.81 -16.43
CA ALA A 15 -8.71 -4.08 -16.09
C ALA A 15 -9.54 -5.29 -16.57
N ALA A 16 -10.87 -5.17 -16.55
CA ALA A 16 -11.79 -6.21 -17.05
C ALA A 16 -11.71 -6.38 -18.59
N ASP A 17 -11.49 -5.27 -19.33
CA ASP A 17 -11.25 -5.35 -20.78
C ASP A 17 -9.91 -6.04 -21.10
N GLN A 18 -8.87 -5.79 -20.29
CA GLN A 18 -7.59 -6.49 -20.45
C GLN A 18 -7.74 -7.98 -20.21
N LEU A 19 -8.51 -8.38 -19.16
CA LEU A 19 -8.83 -9.77 -18.91
C LEU A 19 -9.51 -10.42 -20.13
N ALA A 20 -10.56 -9.82 -20.68
CA ALA A 20 -11.29 -10.33 -21.83
C ALA A 20 -10.38 -10.49 -23.08
N ARG A 21 -9.46 -9.53 -23.31
CA ARG A 21 -8.48 -9.63 -24.41
C ARG A 21 -7.55 -10.83 -24.26
N TRP A 22 -7.06 -11.08 -23.05
CA TRP A 22 -6.19 -12.22 -22.79
C TRP A 22 -6.93 -13.55 -22.78
N ALA A 23 -8.18 -13.59 -22.30
CA ALA A 23 -9.05 -14.74 -22.43
C ALA A 23 -9.26 -15.16 -23.89
N GLY A 24 -9.36 -14.16 -24.81
CA GLY A 24 -9.43 -14.42 -26.25
C GLY A 24 -8.09 -14.81 -26.90
N ARG A 25 -6.95 -14.40 -26.32
CA ARG A 25 -5.61 -14.63 -26.92
C ARG A 25 -4.93 -15.89 -26.38
N THR A 26 -5.00 -16.11 -25.08
CA THR A 26 -4.32 -17.18 -24.36
C THR A 26 -5.25 -17.81 -23.33
N PRO A 27 -6.38 -18.40 -23.75
CA PRO A 27 -7.45 -18.87 -22.85
C PRO A 27 -6.95 -19.84 -21.79
N ASP A 28 -6.02 -20.71 -22.12
CA ASP A 28 -5.51 -21.78 -21.26
C ASP A 28 -4.31 -21.37 -20.39
N ALA A 29 -3.79 -20.14 -20.55
CA ALA A 29 -2.72 -19.63 -19.70
C ALA A 29 -3.24 -19.28 -18.29
N TRP A 30 -2.41 -19.49 -17.28
CA TRP A 30 -2.76 -19.14 -15.91
C TRP A 30 -2.84 -17.62 -15.72
N ALA A 31 -4.00 -17.13 -15.29
CA ALA A 31 -4.21 -15.74 -14.88
C ALA A 31 -4.00 -15.55 -13.37
N LEU A 32 -4.52 -16.49 -12.58
CA LEU A 32 -4.39 -16.48 -11.11
C LEU A 32 -3.84 -17.81 -10.61
N ARG A 33 -3.02 -17.73 -9.55
CA ARG A 33 -2.58 -18.90 -8.77
C ARG A 33 -2.74 -18.60 -7.28
N PHE A 34 -3.34 -19.55 -6.58
CA PHE A 34 -3.54 -19.46 -5.13
C PHE A 34 -3.60 -20.85 -4.54
N ASP A 35 -2.78 -21.13 -3.54
CA ASP A 35 -2.85 -22.31 -2.69
C ASP A 35 -2.84 -23.66 -3.46
N GLY A 36 -2.02 -23.73 -4.51
CA GLY A 36 -1.91 -24.90 -5.38
C GLY A 36 -3.00 -25.01 -6.45
N GLY A 37 -4.06 -24.20 -6.35
CA GLY A 37 -5.10 -24.05 -7.37
C GLY A 37 -4.82 -22.88 -8.29
N GLY A 38 -5.77 -22.55 -9.18
CA GLY A 38 -5.67 -21.41 -10.07
C GLY A 38 -6.89 -21.21 -10.94
N ARG A 39 -6.84 -20.16 -11.77
CA ARG A 39 -7.76 -19.88 -12.87
C ARG A 39 -6.96 -19.57 -14.12
N THR A 40 -7.33 -20.20 -15.22
CA THR A 40 -6.88 -19.76 -16.54
C THR A 40 -7.56 -18.44 -16.91
N TYR A 41 -7.08 -17.79 -17.97
CA TYR A 41 -7.70 -16.55 -18.45
C TYR A 41 -9.17 -16.77 -18.88
N ALA A 42 -9.49 -17.90 -19.53
CA ALA A 42 -10.86 -18.22 -19.91
C ALA A 42 -11.75 -18.45 -18.68
N GLU A 43 -11.29 -19.25 -17.72
CA GLU A 43 -12.03 -19.51 -16.49
C GLU A 43 -12.26 -18.24 -15.67
N LEU A 44 -11.23 -17.38 -15.55
CA LEU A 44 -11.34 -16.12 -14.83
C LEU A 44 -12.33 -15.18 -15.50
N ASP A 45 -12.27 -15.04 -16.84
CA ASP A 45 -13.16 -14.16 -17.59
C ASP A 45 -14.63 -14.61 -17.49
N GLU A 46 -14.89 -15.91 -17.60
CA GLU A 46 -16.23 -16.47 -17.43
C GLU A 46 -16.75 -16.22 -16.00
N ARG A 47 -15.95 -16.50 -14.96
CA ARG A 47 -16.35 -16.30 -13.57
C ARG A 47 -16.61 -14.83 -13.26
N VAL A 48 -15.75 -13.93 -13.72
CA VAL A 48 -15.92 -12.47 -13.58
C VAL A 48 -17.20 -12.00 -14.28
N THR A 49 -17.52 -12.53 -15.46
CA THR A 49 -18.78 -12.23 -16.17
C THR A 49 -19.99 -12.69 -15.38
N ARG A 50 -19.98 -13.95 -14.91
CA ARG A 50 -21.07 -14.51 -14.10
C ARG A 50 -21.25 -13.76 -12.77
N LEU A 51 -20.17 -13.42 -12.09
CA LEU A 51 -20.24 -12.64 -10.83
C LEU A 51 -20.77 -11.23 -11.06
N ALA A 52 -20.33 -10.56 -12.13
CA ALA A 52 -20.87 -9.25 -12.52
C ALA A 52 -22.40 -9.33 -12.79
N ARG A 53 -22.86 -10.37 -13.49
CA ARG A 53 -24.30 -10.64 -13.69
C ARG A 53 -25.02 -10.92 -12.37
N ALA A 54 -24.45 -11.76 -11.51
CA ALA A 54 -25.04 -12.07 -10.21
C ALA A 54 -25.23 -10.83 -9.33
N LEU A 55 -24.30 -9.87 -9.42
CA LEU A 55 -24.43 -8.55 -8.77
C LEU A 55 -25.51 -7.70 -9.45
N ALA A 56 -25.52 -7.65 -10.79
CA ALA A 56 -26.53 -6.89 -11.56
C ALA A 56 -27.94 -7.40 -11.31
N ASP A 57 -28.17 -8.72 -11.29
CA ASP A 57 -29.45 -9.36 -10.99
C ASP A 57 -29.97 -9.03 -9.58
N ARG A 58 -29.08 -8.59 -8.68
CA ARG A 58 -29.38 -8.13 -7.31
C ARG A 58 -29.48 -6.61 -7.20
N GLY A 59 -29.52 -5.91 -8.33
CA GLY A 59 -29.74 -4.47 -8.41
C GLY A 59 -28.48 -3.62 -8.28
N VAL A 60 -27.29 -4.19 -8.38
CA VAL A 60 -26.02 -3.43 -8.45
C VAL A 60 -25.82 -2.93 -9.88
N GLY A 61 -25.65 -1.64 -10.06
CA GLY A 61 -25.42 -1.01 -11.37
C GLY A 61 -24.14 -0.20 -11.45
N THR A 62 -23.95 0.45 -12.60
CA THR A 62 -22.85 1.38 -12.83
C THR A 62 -22.87 2.51 -11.79
N GLY A 63 -21.72 2.81 -11.20
CA GLY A 63 -21.56 3.82 -10.16
C GLY A 63 -21.99 3.40 -8.75
N ASP A 64 -22.62 2.23 -8.56
CA ASP A 64 -22.85 1.67 -7.24
C ASP A 64 -21.57 1.22 -6.56
N ARG A 65 -21.54 1.18 -5.25
CA ARG A 65 -20.37 0.77 -4.47
C ARG A 65 -20.52 -0.65 -3.98
N VAL A 66 -19.55 -1.48 -4.37
CA VAL A 66 -19.42 -2.88 -3.95
C VAL A 66 -18.28 -2.97 -2.94
N ALA A 67 -18.62 -3.08 -1.66
CA ALA A 67 -17.63 -3.32 -0.61
C ALA A 67 -17.16 -4.78 -0.64
N VAL A 68 -15.85 -4.99 -0.39
CA VAL A 68 -15.26 -6.33 -0.36
C VAL A 68 -14.47 -6.50 0.93
N LEU A 69 -14.99 -7.31 1.84
CA LEU A 69 -14.40 -7.64 3.13
C LEU A 69 -13.94 -9.09 3.11
N GLY A 70 -12.71 -9.35 2.67
CA GLY A 70 -12.21 -10.70 2.46
C GLY A 70 -10.73 -10.84 2.77
N LEU A 71 -10.35 -12.07 3.09
CA LEU A 71 -8.96 -12.50 3.09
C LEU A 71 -8.46 -12.60 1.64
N ASN A 72 -7.14 -12.58 1.44
CA ASN A 72 -6.59 -12.75 0.11
C ASN A 72 -7.04 -14.10 -0.48
N SER A 73 -7.76 -14.05 -1.58
CA SER A 73 -8.26 -15.21 -2.30
C SER A 73 -8.50 -14.88 -3.78
N MET A 74 -8.76 -15.89 -4.60
CA MET A 74 -9.15 -15.69 -5.99
C MET A 74 -10.50 -14.98 -6.08
N GLU A 75 -11.45 -15.31 -5.20
CA GLU A 75 -12.81 -14.76 -5.16
C GLU A 75 -12.81 -13.25 -4.86
N VAL A 76 -11.91 -12.77 -4.00
CA VAL A 76 -11.71 -11.32 -3.78
C VAL A 76 -11.25 -10.64 -5.06
N TRP A 77 -10.27 -11.22 -5.77
CA TRP A 77 -9.79 -10.68 -7.03
C TRP A 77 -10.85 -10.74 -8.14
N GLU A 78 -11.58 -11.87 -8.24
CA GLU A 78 -12.74 -12.03 -9.14
C GLU A 78 -13.79 -10.94 -8.87
N THR A 79 -14.06 -10.63 -7.59
CA THR A 79 -15.01 -9.58 -7.20
C THR A 79 -14.55 -8.19 -7.62
N TYR A 80 -13.26 -7.89 -7.49
CA TYR A 80 -12.71 -6.62 -7.96
C TYR A 80 -12.93 -6.44 -9.47
N LEU A 81 -12.60 -7.47 -10.25
CA LEU A 81 -12.77 -7.44 -11.69
C LEU A 81 -14.24 -7.45 -12.11
N ALA A 82 -15.12 -8.12 -11.36
CA ALA A 82 -16.57 -8.13 -11.62
C ALA A 82 -17.19 -6.74 -11.37
N GLY A 83 -16.81 -6.07 -10.28
CA GLY A 83 -17.21 -4.69 -10.02
C GLY A 83 -16.75 -3.74 -11.13
N VAL A 84 -15.48 -3.84 -11.52
CA VAL A 84 -14.90 -3.07 -12.65
C VAL A 84 -15.66 -3.34 -13.96
N ARG A 85 -16.01 -4.60 -14.26
CA ARG A 85 -16.77 -4.99 -15.47
C ARG A 85 -18.17 -4.42 -15.47
N LEU A 86 -18.80 -4.31 -14.31
CA LEU A 86 -20.16 -3.75 -14.14
C LEU A 86 -20.17 -2.22 -14.16
N GLY A 87 -18.99 -1.57 -14.15
CA GLY A 87 -18.88 -0.13 -13.94
C GLY A 87 -19.24 0.30 -12.52
N ALA A 88 -19.30 -0.63 -11.58
CA ALA A 88 -19.46 -0.35 -10.16
C ALA A 88 -18.12 0.05 -9.53
N ILE A 89 -18.17 0.81 -8.45
CA ILE A 89 -16.99 1.28 -7.72
C ILE A 89 -16.68 0.27 -6.62
N VAL A 90 -15.52 -0.35 -6.68
CA VAL A 90 -15.10 -1.34 -5.68
C VAL A 90 -14.52 -0.63 -4.45
N VAL A 91 -14.94 -1.10 -3.26
CA VAL A 91 -14.46 -0.57 -1.96
C VAL A 91 -13.78 -1.70 -1.19
N PRO A 92 -12.47 -1.89 -1.38
CA PRO A 92 -11.72 -2.87 -0.60
C PRO A 92 -11.69 -2.49 0.88
N VAL A 93 -12.14 -3.41 1.74
CA VAL A 93 -12.23 -3.19 3.19
C VAL A 93 -11.14 -3.99 3.89
N ASN A 94 -10.38 -3.33 4.75
CA ASN A 94 -9.35 -4.00 5.54
C ASN A 94 -9.98 -5.01 6.52
N PHE A 95 -9.70 -6.28 6.34
CA PHE A 95 -10.24 -7.38 7.15
C PHE A 95 -9.80 -7.39 8.62
N ARG A 96 -8.83 -6.53 8.99
CA ARG A 96 -8.37 -6.37 10.38
C ARG A 96 -9.17 -5.34 11.18
N LEU A 97 -10.08 -4.62 10.51
CA LEU A 97 -10.95 -3.63 11.15
C LEU A 97 -11.99 -4.30 12.05
N VAL A 98 -12.35 -3.63 13.13
CA VAL A 98 -13.48 -4.03 13.97
C VAL A 98 -14.81 -3.60 13.35
N ALA A 99 -15.93 -4.11 13.85
CA ALA A 99 -17.25 -3.90 13.25
C ALA A 99 -17.62 -2.43 13.06
N ASP A 100 -17.35 -1.55 14.04
CA ASP A 100 -17.65 -0.13 13.95
C ASP A 100 -16.84 0.59 12.88
N GLU A 101 -15.58 0.18 12.68
CA GLU A 101 -14.73 0.73 11.63
C GLU A 101 -15.19 0.25 10.24
N VAL A 102 -15.60 -1.02 10.13
CA VAL A 102 -16.20 -1.56 8.89
C VAL A 102 -17.51 -0.83 8.59
N ALA A 103 -18.37 -0.63 9.59
CA ALA A 103 -19.63 0.10 9.46
C ALA A 103 -19.39 1.54 8.95
N TYR A 104 -18.35 2.21 9.47
CA TYR A 104 -17.95 3.51 8.97
C TYR A 104 -17.61 3.48 7.48
N VAL A 105 -16.78 2.54 7.03
CA VAL A 105 -16.39 2.43 5.61
C VAL A 105 -17.62 2.17 4.74
N LEU A 106 -18.52 1.26 5.14
CA LEU A 106 -19.74 0.93 4.41
C LEU A 106 -20.67 2.15 4.28
N THR A 107 -20.82 2.91 5.36
CA THR A 107 -21.71 4.08 5.40
C THR A 107 -21.10 5.28 4.66
N ASP A 108 -19.83 5.60 4.90
CA ASP A 108 -19.14 6.74 4.28
C ASP A 108 -18.99 6.56 2.76
N SER A 109 -18.70 5.33 2.29
CA SER A 109 -18.67 5.02 0.86
C SER A 109 -20.08 4.98 0.23
N GLY A 110 -21.12 4.79 1.04
CA GLY A 110 -22.47 4.52 0.57
C GLY A 110 -22.59 3.18 -0.15
N ALA A 111 -21.89 2.14 0.35
CA ALA A 111 -21.92 0.81 -0.23
C ALA A 111 -23.35 0.24 -0.24
N THR A 112 -23.78 -0.30 -1.40
CA THR A 112 -25.08 -0.96 -1.59
C THR A 112 -24.95 -2.48 -1.60
N ALA A 113 -23.76 -2.99 -1.92
CA ALA A 113 -23.45 -4.41 -1.91
C ALA A 113 -22.19 -4.68 -1.06
N LEU A 114 -22.16 -5.86 -0.44
CA LEU A 114 -21.04 -6.38 0.33
C LEU A 114 -20.76 -7.82 -0.12
N VAL A 115 -19.52 -8.06 -0.57
CA VAL A 115 -18.98 -9.41 -0.72
C VAL A 115 -18.06 -9.68 0.47
N VAL A 116 -18.38 -10.72 1.23
CA VAL A 116 -17.70 -10.99 2.50
C VAL A 116 -17.20 -12.42 2.59
N ASP A 117 -15.98 -12.61 3.13
CA ASP A 117 -15.46 -13.94 3.49
C ASP A 117 -16.25 -14.50 4.70
N ALA A 118 -16.64 -15.76 4.63
CA ALA A 118 -17.37 -16.44 5.71
C ALA A 118 -16.66 -16.34 7.06
N ALA A 119 -15.31 -16.34 7.07
CA ALA A 119 -14.50 -16.16 8.28
C ALA A 119 -14.70 -14.80 8.96
N LEU A 120 -15.20 -13.79 8.23
CA LEU A 120 -15.44 -12.43 8.72
C LEU A 120 -16.94 -12.14 8.90
N GLY A 121 -17.80 -13.15 8.79
CA GLY A 121 -19.26 -13.04 8.83
C GLY A 121 -19.80 -12.38 10.10
N GLU A 122 -19.20 -12.61 11.27
CA GLU A 122 -19.63 -12.00 12.53
C GLU A 122 -19.37 -10.47 12.52
N VAL A 123 -18.18 -10.05 12.08
CA VAL A 123 -17.81 -8.64 11.97
C VAL A 123 -18.72 -7.95 10.95
N ALA A 124 -18.95 -8.58 9.80
CA ALA A 124 -19.81 -8.06 8.74
C ALA A 124 -21.28 -7.90 9.20
N THR A 125 -21.80 -8.87 9.94
CA THR A 125 -23.17 -8.81 10.47
C THR A 125 -23.36 -7.62 11.40
N LYS A 126 -22.46 -7.47 12.39
CA LYS A 126 -22.48 -6.33 13.33
C LYS A 126 -22.29 -4.98 12.62
N ALA A 127 -21.42 -4.93 11.61
CA ALA A 127 -21.20 -3.70 10.84
C ALA A 127 -22.44 -3.29 10.02
N ARG A 128 -23.14 -4.26 9.42
CA ARG A 128 -24.34 -4.01 8.62
C ARG A 128 -25.53 -3.49 9.43
N GLU A 129 -25.64 -3.84 10.71
CA GLU A 129 -26.67 -3.27 11.60
C GLU A 129 -26.59 -1.74 11.64
N GLN A 130 -25.38 -1.17 11.45
CA GLN A 130 -25.12 0.27 11.43
C GLN A 130 -25.04 0.84 10.00
N ALA A 131 -25.09 -0.01 8.98
CA ALA A 131 -24.99 0.36 7.56
C ALA A 131 -26.19 -0.19 6.76
N PRO A 132 -27.43 0.32 7.01
CA PRO A 132 -28.66 -0.22 6.38
C PRO A 132 -28.71 -0.03 4.86
N GLY A 133 -27.84 0.79 4.28
CA GLY A 133 -27.69 0.95 2.83
C GLY A 133 -27.18 -0.31 2.11
N VAL A 134 -26.53 -1.23 2.82
CA VAL A 134 -26.06 -2.50 2.26
C VAL A 134 -27.23 -3.48 2.15
N THR A 135 -27.83 -3.53 0.98
CA THR A 135 -29.00 -4.37 0.69
C THR A 135 -28.67 -5.73 0.08
N THR A 136 -27.52 -5.82 -0.61
CA THR A 136 -27.03 -7.05 -1.26
C THR A 136 -25.82 -7.59 -0.51
N VAL A 137 -25.82 -8.88 -0.19
CA VAL A 137 -24.67 -9.58 0.41
C VAL A 137 -24.44 -10.88 -0.31
N LEU A 138 -23.17 -11.16 -0.62
CA LEU A 138 -22.69 -12.45 -1.10
C LEU A 138 -21.52 -12.92 -0.22
N THR A 139 -21.49 -14.19 0.12
CA THR A 139 -20.53 -14.76 1.06
C THR A 139 -19.55 -15.69 0.32
N ILE A 140 -18.26 -15.36 0.35
CA ILE A 140 -17.18 -16.24 -0.11
C ILE A 140 -17.11 -17.43 0.85
N GLY A 141 -17.10 -18.65 0.28
CA GLY A 141 -17.26 -19.88 1.08
C GLY A 141 -18.70 -20.17 1.49
N GLY A 142 -19.68 -19.45 0.95
CA GLY A 142 -21.12 -19.63 1.13
C GLY A 142 -21.87 -19.51 -0.19
N ASP A 143 -22.82 -18.59 -0.27
CA ASP A 143 -23.77 -18.42 -1.38
C ASP A 143 -23.17 -17.73 -2.63
N LEU A 144 -21.95 -17.21 -2.59
CA LEU A 144 -21.30 -16.59 -3.76
C LEU A 144 -21.14 -17.61 -4.91
N GLU A 145 -20.70 -18.84 -4.62
CA GLU A 145 -20.50 -19.87 -5.64
C GLU A 145 -21.83 -20.28 -6.30
N GLU A 146 -22.89 -20.38 -5.53
CA GLU A 146 -24.24 -20.67 -6.06
C GLU A 146 -24.72 -19.54 -6.95
N ALA A 147 -24.50 -18.28 -6.53
CA ALA A 147 -24.87 -17.09 -7.30
C ALA A 147 -24.09 -17.03 -8.64
N VAL A 148 -22.79 -17.31 -8.63
CA VAL A 148 -21.95 -17.36 -9.85
C VAL A 148 -22.41 -18.48 -10.77
N ALA A 149 -22.68 -19.68 -10.24
CA ALA A 149 -23.11 -20.84 -11.03
C ALA A 149 -24.48 -20.64 -11.68
N ALA A 150 -25.40 -19.94 -11.02
CA ALA A 150 -26.75 -19.65 -11.52
C ALA A 150 -26.79 -18.51 -12.57
N ALA A 151 -25.81 -17.60 -12.57
CA ALA A 151 -25.78 -16.46 -13.44
C ALA A 151 -25.36 -16.82 -14.88
N SER A 152 -25.83 -16.07 -15.88
CA SER A 152 -25.41 -16.23 -17.28
C SER A 152 -23.94 -15.87 -17.51
N ALA A 153 -23.29 -16.59 -18.41
CA ALA A 153 -21.94 -16.26 -18.91
C ALA A 153 -21.96 -15.30 -20.10
N GLU A 154 -23.13 -14.84 -20.55
CA GLU A 154 -23.21 -13.87 -21.63
C GLU A 154 -22.60 -12.54 -21.22
N ALA A 155 -21.82 -11.94 -22.11
CA ALA A 155 -21.19 -10.65 -21.87
C ALA A 155 -22.21 -9.57 -21.50
N LEU A 156 -21.83 -8.70 -20.57
CA LEU A 156 -22.59 -7.49 -20.25
C LEU A 156 -22.24 -6.41 -21.28
N GLU A 157 -23.25 -5.80 -21.89
CA GLU A 157 -23.09 -4.66 -22.79
C GLU A 157 -23.05 -3.35 -21.98
N ILE A 158 -21.99 -3.18 -21.20
CA ILE A 158 -21.75 -2.00 -20.38
C ILE A 158 -20.48 -1.31 -20.90
N GLU A 159 -20.61 -0.03 -21.22
CA GLU A 159 -19.50 0.83 -21.55
C GLU A 159 -19.05 1.57 -20.28
N VAL A 160 -17.77 1.44 -19.94
CA VAL A 160 -17.15 2.07 -18.78
C VAL A 160 -16.10 3.04 -19.28
N ASP A 161 -16.26 4.32 -18.96
CA ASP A 161 -15.26 5.34 -19.27
C ASP A 161 -14.03 5.17 -18.35
N GLU A 162 -12.85 5.35 -18.92
CA GLU A 162 -11.61 5.22 -18.17
C GLU A 162 -11.40 6.30 -17.08
N ASP A 163 -12.11 7.43 -17.18
CA ASP A 163 -12.11 8.48 -16.17
C ASP A 163 -13.12 8.26 -15.06
N GLU A 164 -13.99 7.23 -15.17
CA GLU A 164 -14.90 6.88 -14.08
C GLU A 164 -14.16 6.26 -12.91
N PRO A 165 -14.70 6.43 -11.67
CA PRO A 165 -14.17 5.79 -10.49
C PRO A 165 -14.17 4.26 -10.60
N ALA A 166 -13.03 3.64 -10.34
CA ALA A 166 -12.90 2.18 -10.28
C ALA A 166 -12.86 1.67 -8.83
N PHE A 167 -12.13 2.39 -7.97
CA PHE A 167 -11.95 2.01 -6.57
C PHE A 167 -12.04 3.22 -5.63
N ILE A 168 -12.56 2.98 -4.43
CA ILE A 168 -12.43 3.88 -3.28
C ILE A 168 -11.53 3.18 -2.25
N MET A 169 -10.31 3.65 -2.12
CA MET A 169 -9.29 3.08 -1.22
C MET A 169 -9.21 3.88 0.06
N TYR A 170 -9.66 3.29 1.18
CA TYR A 170 -9.61 3.98 2.48
C TYR A 170 -8.20 3.99 3.05
N THR A 171 -7.69 5.20 3.33
CA THR A 171 -6.41 5.43 3.98
C THR A 171 -6.63 5.85 5.43
N SER A 172 -5.73 5.43 6.32
CA SER A 172 -5.71 5.93 7.70
C SER A 172 -5.31 7.40 7.68
N GLY A 173 -6.28 8.29 7.62
CA GLY A 173 -6.07 9.72 7.64
C GLY A 173 -5.25 10.16 8.85
N THR A 174 -4.50 11.25 8.68
CA THR A 174 -3.61 11.78 9.72
C THR A 174 -4.34 12.56 10.81
N THR A 175 -5.60 12.90 10.57
CA THR A 175 -6.37 13.87 11.36
C THR A 175 -7.69 13.33 11.91
N GLY A 176 -7.93 12.01 11.88
CA GLY A 176 -9.20 11.45 12.37
C GLY A 176 -9.63 10.18 11.65
N ARG A 177 -10.87 10.17 11.16
CA ARG A 177 -11.44 9.01 10.45
C ARG A 177 -10.77 8.79 9.09
N PRO A 178 -10.68 7.54 8.60
CA PRO A 178 -10.15 7.23 7.28
C PRO A 178 -10.84 8.00 6.16
N LYS A 179 -10.09 8.37 5.12
CA LYS A 179 -10.61 9.01 3.90
C LYS A 179 -10.52 8.04 2.74
N GLY A 180 -11.55 7.98 1.91
CA GLY A 180 -11.57 7.16 0.71
C GLY A 180 -10.94 7.88 -0.48
N ALA A 181 -9.74 7.50 -0.92
CA ALA A 181 -9.12 7.99 -2.15
C ALA A 181 -9.80 7.36 -3.36
N VAL A 182 -10.34 8.17 -4.26
CA VAL A 182 -11.02 7.72 -5.49
C VAL A 182 -9.99 7.54 -6.59
N LEU A 183 -9.79 6.29 -7.00
CA LEU A 183 -8.93 5.92 -8.12
C LEU A 183 -9.79 5.56 -9.33
N THR A 184 -9.54 6.23 -10.45
CA THR A 184 -10.20 5.94 -11.74
C THR A 184 -9.51 4.78 -12.43
N HIS A 185 -10.17 4.20 -13.45
CA HIS A 185 -9.53 3.20 -14.31
C HIS A 185 -8.26 3.74 -14.94
N ARG A 186 -8.27 5.01 -15.40
CA ARG A 186 -7.10 5.68 -15.97
C ARG A 186 -5.96 5.79 -14.97
N ASN A 187 -6.23 6.19 -13.72
CA ASN A 187 -5.17 6.31 -12.71
C ASN A 187 -4.38 4.99 -12.59
N LEU A 188 -5.09 3.88 -12.42
CA LEU A 188 -4.50 2.55 -12.25
C LEU A 188 -3.78 2.06 -13.51
N LEU A 189 -4.39 2.22 -14.70
CA LEU A 189 -3.80 1.73 -15.94
C LEU A 189 -2.55 2.52 -16.34
N VAL A 190 -2.60 3.86 -16.23
CA VAL A 190 -1.42 4.69 -16.50
C VAL A 190 -0.30 4.35 -15.52
N HIS A 191 -0.63 4.12 -14.25
CA HIS A 191 0.36 3.66 -13.26
C HIS A 191 1.04 2.36 -13.72
N VAL A 192 0.25 1.33 -14.07
CA VAL A 192 0.81 0.04 -14.47
C VAL A 192 1.64 0.15 -15.74
N PHE A 193 1.16 0.84 -16.78
CA PHE A 193 1.92 1.05 -18.02
C PHE A 193 3.21 1.84 -17.76
N SER A 194 3.16 2.85 -16.89
CA SER A 194 4.35 3.62 -16.49
C SER A 194 5.36 2.75 -15.77
N GLN A 195 4.92 1.92 -14.83
CA GLN A 195 5.77 1.00 -14.07
C GLN A 195 6.41 -0.06 -14.98
N VAL A 196 5.60 -0.73 -15.81
CA VAL A 196 6.06 -1.76 -16.75
C VAL A 196 7.09 -1.19 -17.72
N THR A 197 6.82 -0.01 -18.27
CA THR A 197 7.73 0.67 -19.20
C THR A 197 9.01 1.15 -18.51
N HIS A 198 8.89 1.78 -17.34
CA HIS A 198 10.04 2.30 -16.58
C HIS A 198 10.98 1.17 -16.13
N LEU A 199 10.42 0.04 -15.71
CA LEU A 199 11.19 -1.13 -15.28
C LEU A 199 11.63 -2.04 -16.45
N GLY A 200 11.18 -1.77 -17.68
CA GLY A 200 11.53 -2.56 -18.85
C GLY A 200 11.11 -4.03 -18.74
N TRP A 201 9.85 -4.29 -18.36
CA TRP A 201 9.36 -5.65 -18.23
C TRP A 201 9.35 -6.36 -19.59
N ALA A 202 9.89 -7.59 -19.61
CA ALA A 202 9.94 -8.47 -20.77
C ALA A 202 8.88 -9.58 -20.66
N PRO A 203 8.65 -10.37 -21.72
CA PRO A 203 7.72 -11.51 -21.68
C PRO A 203 7.96 -12.51 -20.56
N ASP A 204 9.21 -12.69 -20.14
CA ASP A 204 9.60 -13.61 -19.05
C ASP A 204 9.36 -13.02 -17.65
N ASP A 205 8.94 -11.76 -17.55
CA ASP A 205 8.72 -11.06 -16.28
C ASP A 205 7.25 -11.07 -15.83
N ARG A 206 6.47 -12.08 -16.25
CA ARG A 206 5.00 -12.03 -16.14
C ARG A 206 4.41 -12.76 -14.94
N VAL A 207 5.22 -13.44 -14.12
CA VAL A 207 4.72 -14.10 -12.91
C VAL A 207 5.02 -13.22 -11.70
N GLY A 208 3.96 -12.62 -11.14
CA GLY A 208 4.09 -11.61 -10.09
C GLY A 208 3.44 -12.01 -8.78
N VAL A 209 4.13 -11.70 -7.68
CA VAL A 209 3.62 -11.84 -6.30
C VAL A 209 3.60 -10.47 -5.63
N PRO A 210 2.46 -9.77 -5.54
CA PRO A 210 2.30 -8.65 -4.64
C PRO A 210 2.12 -9.17 -3.22
N GLY A 211 3.16 -9.15 -2.41
CA GLY A 211 3.15 -9.66 -1.04
C GLY A 211 2.43 -8.76 -0.03
N ALA A 212 1.49 -7.97 -0.50
CA ALA A 212 0.63 -7.11 0.30
C ALA A 212 -0.81 -7.64 0.28
N PRO A 213 -1.62 -7.34 1.32
CA PRO A 213 -3.04 -7.66 1.30
C PRO A 213 -3.76 -7.02 0.10
N LEU A 214 -4.72 -7.74 -0.50
CA LEU A 214 -5.46 -7.26 -1.67
C LEU A 214 -6.30 -6.01 -1.38
N PHE A 215 -6.74 -5.79 -0.13
CA PHE A 215 -7.43 -4.57 0.26
C PHE A 215 -6.52 -3.33 0.27
N HIS A 216 -5.21 -3.50 0.27
CA HIS A 216 -4.23 -2.42 0.23
C HIS A 216 -3.84 -2.12 -1.22
N ILE A 217 -3.57 -0.84 -1.52
CA ILE A 217 -3.22 -0.43 -2.88
C ILE A 217 -2.01 -1.19 -3.46
N ALA A 218 -1.03 -1.56 -2.64
CA ALA A 218 0.12 -2.34 -3.09
C ALA A 218 -0.28 -3.76 -3.53
N GLY A 219 -1.29 -4.38 -2.90
CA GLY A 219 -1.86 -5.66 -3.32
C GLY A 219 -2.65 -5.54 -4.61
N LEU A 220 -3.56 -4.56 -4.67
CA LEU A 220 -4.36 -4.26 -5.86
C LEU A 220 -3.47 -3.90 -7.06
N ALA A 221 -2.69 -2.84 -6.94
CA ALA A 221 -1.86 -2.34 -8.05
C ALA A 221 -0.72 -3.29 -8.42
N GLY A 222 -0.21 -4.08 -7.47
CA GLY A 222 0.81 -5.09 -7.75
C GLY A 222 0.29 -6.32 -8.50
N GLY A 223 -1.02 -6.62 -8.41
CA GLY A 223 -1.66 -7.70 -9.18
C GLY A 223 -2.04 -7.32 -10.60
N LEU A 224 -2.08 -6.03 -10.93
CA LEU A 224 -2.46 -5.57 -12.28
C LEU A 224 -1.38 -5.77 -13.36
N PRO A 225 -0.07 -5.57 -13.13
CA PRO A 225 0.95 -5.76 -14.15
C PRO A 225 0.94 -7.15 -14.79
N PRO A 226 0.91 -8.28 -14.04
CA PRO A 226 0.75 -9.60 -14.64
C PRO A 226 -0.50 -9.70 -15.52
N LEU A 227 -1.66 -9.25 -15.00
CA LEU A 227 -2.92 -9.28 -15.74
C LEU A 227 -2.83 -8.51 -17.07
N LEU A 228 -2.25 -7.30 -17.05
CA LEU A 228 -2.13 -6.46 -18.26
C LEU A 228 -1.16 -7.05 -19.29
N LEU A 229 -0.18 -7.84 -18.84
CA LEU A 229 0.83 -8.46 -19.71
C LEU A 229 0.47 -9.88 -20.16
N GLY A 230 -0.68 -10.42 -19.76
CA GLY A 230 -1.06 -11.81 -20.03
C GLY A 230 -0.21 -12.81 -19.25
N GLY A 231 0.18 -12.43 -18.04
CA GLY A 231 0.95 -13.24 -17.11
C GLY A 231 0.11 -13.79 -15.97
N THR A 232 0.76 -14.19 -14.89
CA THR A 232 0.12 -14.85 -13.76
C THR A 232 0.27 -14.01 -12.48
N HIS A 233 -0.85 -13.63 -11.88
CA HIS A 233 -0.88 -13.08 -10.54
C HIS A 233 -0.92 -14.23 -9.52
N VAL A 234 0.11 -14.37 -8.72
CA VAL A 234 0.21 -15.36 -7.65
C VAL A 234 -0.16 -14.69 -6.33
N ILE A 235 -1.25 -15.12 -5.73
CA ILE A 235 -1.81 -14.52 -4.51
C ILE A 235 -1.16 -15.20 -3.28
N LEU A 236 -0.67 -14.40 -2.33
CA LEU A 236 -0.24 -14.89 -1.02
C LEU A 236 -1.41 -14.94 -0.04
N ARG A 237 -1.43 -15.97 0.82
CA ARG A 237 -2.42 -16.09 1.90
C ARG A 237 -2.35 -14.89 2.84
N SER A 238 -3.51 -14.48 3.35
CA SER A 238 -3.61 -13.54 4.47
C SER A 238 -3.33 -14.25 5.79
N GLY A 239 -2.72 -13.51 6.74
CA GLY A 239 -2.40 -14.00 8.08
C GLY A 239 -1.08 -14.78 8.13
N GLY A 240 -0.26 -14.49 9.13
CA GLY A 240 1.01 -15.15 9.42
C GLY A 240 1.95 -15.31 8.21
N PHE A 241 2.91 -14.41 8.04
CA PHE A 241 3.90 -14.55 6.97
C PHE A 241 4.85 -15.72 7.26
N ASP A 242 4.92 -16.68 6.33
CA ASP A 242 5.86 -17.78 6.37
C ASP A 242 6.92 -17.62 5.26
N PRO A 243 8.17 -17.31 5.61
CA PRO A 243 9.23 -17.08 4.63
C PRO A 243 9.62 -18.35 3.88
N VAL A 244 9.52 -19.55 4.51
CA VAL A 244 9.84 -20.83 3.86
C VAL A 244 8.76 -21.16 2.83
N ALA A 245 7.49 -21.10 3.22
CA ALA A 245 6.37 -21.31 2.29
C ALA A 245 6.39 -20.28 1.12
N THR A 246 6.85 -19.05 1.38
CA THR A 246 7.03 -18.03 0.32
C THR A 246 8.11 -18.43 -0.67
N LEU A 247 9.25 -18.95 -0.20
CA LEU A 247 10.31 -19.45 -1.08
C LEU A 247 9.86 -20.70 -1.86
N ASP A 248 9.14 -21.64 -1.23
CA ASP A 248 8.54 -22.80 -1.91
C ASP A 248 7.58 -22.38 -3.03
N LEU A 249 6.82 -21.31 -2.80
CA LEU A 249 5.92 -20.73 -3.81
C LEU A 249 6.71 -20.11 -4.95
N VAL A 250 7.80 -19.39 -4.67
CA VAL A 250 8.68 -18.80 -5.70
C VAL A 250 9.24 -19.87 -6.62
N GLU A 251 9.74 -20.97 -6.06
CA GLU A 251 10.25 -22.11 -6.84
C GLU A 251 9.15 -22.78 -7.67
N ARG A 252 8.04 -23.15 -7.04
CA ARG A 252 6.94 -23.88 -7.66
C ARG A 252 6.27 -23.12 -8.79
N GLU A 253 5.97 -21.85 -8.58
CA GLU A 253 5.26 -21.01 -9.55
C GLU A 253 6.23 -20.27 -10.51
N ARG A 254 7.56 -20.46 -10.36
CA ARG A 254 8.59 -19.79 -11.17
C ARG A 254 8.41 -18.26 -11.15
N VAL A 255 8.24 -17.70 -9.96
CA VAL A 255 7.97 -16.27 -9.77
C VAL A 255 9.13 -15.44 -10.33
N SER A 256 8.79 -14.43 -11.13
CA SER A 256 9.78 -13.52 -11.72
C SER A 256 9.86 -12.16 -11.00
N ASN A 257 8.75 -11.72 -10.39
CA ASN A 257 8.68 -10.45 -9.67
C ASN A 257 7.96 -10.65 -8.34
N ILE A 258 8.57 -10.16 -7.27
CA ILE A 258 7.96 -10.22 -5.94
C ILE A 258 8.17 -8.90 -5.19
N PHE A 259 7.07 -8.39 -4.62
CA PHE A 259 7.09 -7.26 -3.69
C PHE A 259 6.81 -7.75 -2.28
N LEU A 260 7.69 -7.42 -1.33
CA LEU A 260 7.49 -7.67 0.11
C LEU A 260 7.87 -6.42 0.90
N VAL A 261 7.25 -6.23 2.06
CA VAL A 261 7.68 -5.18 2.98
C VAL A 261 9.00 -5.55 3.67
N PRO A 262 9.80 -4.59 4.17
CA PRO A 262 11.13 -4.85 4.73
C PRO A 262 11.16 -5.94 5.81
N ALA A 263 10.17 -6.00 6.71
CA ALA A 263 10.10 -7.04 7.74
C ALA A 263 9.95 -8.45 7.16
N MET A 264 9.21 -8.59 6.04
CA MET A 264 9.07 -9.87 5.34
C MET A 264 10.38 -10.25 4.64
N TRP A 265 11.05 -9.28 4.00
CA TRP A 265 12.37 -9.53 3.40
C TRP A 265 13.41 -9.94 4.45
N ALA A 266 13.41 -9.30 5.63
CA ALA A 266 14.30 -9.68 6.72
C ALA A 266 14.10 -11.15 7.15
N ALA A 267 12.85 -11.62 7.18
CA ALA A 267 12.53 -13.02 7.46
C ALA A 267 12.98 -13.95 6.32
N VAL A 268 12.78 -13.55 5.06
CA VAL A 268 13.17 -14.36 3.87
C VAL A 268 14.68 -14.56 3.80
N VAL A 269 15.47 -13.49 3.92
CA VAL A 269 16.94 -13.60 3.83
C VAL A 269 17.55 -14.35 5.02
N ALA A 270 16.81 -14.50 6.11
CA ALA A 270 17.24 -15.26 7.28
C ALA A 270 16.94 -16.78 7.20
N VAL A 271 16.26 -17.25 6.13
CA VAL A 271 15.93 -18.68 5.97
C VAL A 271 17.20 -19.50 5.79
N PRO A 272 17.45 -20.50 6.65
CA PRO A 272 18.62 -21.38 6.47
C PRO A 272 18.57 -22.14 5.14
N GLY A 273 19.71 -22.23 4.45
CA GLY A 273 19.81 -22.94 3.18
C GLY A 273 19.19 -22.25 1.98
N ILE A 274 18.87 -20.94 2.08
CA ILE A 274 18.29 -20.17 0.97
C ILE A 274 19.16 -20.21 -0.30
N ALA A 275 20.49 -20.30 -0.15
CA ALA A 275 21.43 -20.37 -1.26
C ALA A 275 21.34 -21.68 -2.06
N ASP A 276 20.77 -22.75 -1.48
CA ASP A 276 20.61 -24.06 -2.13
C ASP A 276 19.29 -24.18 -2.91
N ARG A 277 18.44 -23.15 -2.88
CA ARG A 277 17.16 -23.13 -3.56
C ARG A 277 17.24 -22.68 -5.01
N ASP A 278 16.35 -23.20 -5.87
CA ASP A 278 16.21 -22.72 -7.26
C ASP A 278 15.40 -21.44 -7.35
N LEU A 279 16.03 -20.33 -7.08
CA LEU A 279 15.43 -18.99 -7.19
C LEU A 279 15.82 -18.30 -8.50
N SER A 280 16.29 -19.05 -9.51
CA SER A 280 16.76 -18.53 -10.80
C SER A 280 15.70 -17.81 -11.63
N SER A 281 14.41 -18.04 -11.33
CA SER A 281 13.29 -17.33 -11.98
C SER A 281 13.14 -15.89 -11.51
N LEU A 282 13.62 -15.55 -10.30
CA LEU A 282 13.52 -14.19 -9.76
C LEU A 282 14.40 -13.23 -10.58
N ARG A 283 13.76 -12.25 -11.19
CA ARG A 283 14.40 -11.16 -11.95
C ARG A 283 14.33 -9.84 -11.23
N ARG A 284 13.27 -9.62 -10.43
CA ARG A 284 13.09 -8.41 -9.62
C ARG A 284 12.54 -8.75 -8.26
N ILE A 285 13.17 -8.17 -7.25
CA ILE A 285 12.73 -8.18 -5.87
C ILE A 285 12.51 -6.73 -5.44
N SER A 286 11.31 -6.40 -5.04
CA SER A 286 10.95 -5.03 -4.69
C SER A 286 10.48 -4.91 -3.25
N TRP A 287 10.69 -3.73 -2.70
CA TRP A 287 10.26 -3.38 -1.35
C TRP A 287 9.78 -1.93 -1.28
N GLY A 288 9.04 -1.60 -0.24
CA GLY A 288 8.50 -0.27 -0.02
C GLY A 288 7.53 -0.24 1.16
N ALA A 289 6.72 0.81 1.23
CA ALA A 289 5.70 1.06 2.25
C ALA A 289 6.23 1.32 3.67
N ALA A 290 7.50 0.97 3.97
CA ALA A 290 8.18 1.23 5.24
C ALA A 290 9.68 1.43 5.00
N PRO A 291 10.43 2.08 5.90
CA PRO A 291 11.88 2.18 5.82
C PRO A 291 12.55 0.81 5.90
N ALA A 292 13.67 0.65 5.20
CA ALA A 292 14.55 -0.52 5.28
C ALA A 292 15.96 -0.10 5.71
N SER A 293 16.59 -0.89 6.58
CA SER A 293 17.98 -0.62 6.97
C SER A 293 18.94 -0.90 5.82
N THR A 294 20.01 -0.14 5.75
CA THR A 294 21.11 -0.35 4.79
C THR A 294 21.65 -1.79 4.85
N THR A 295 21.72 -2.37 6.05
CA THR A 295 22.17 -3.75 6.25
C THR A 295 21.25 -4.74 5.55
N LEU A 296 19.91 -4.60 5.71
CA LEU A 296 18.94 -5.47 5.04
C LEU A 296 19.07 -5.37 3.52
N LEU A 297 19.19 -4.14 2.98
CA LEU A 297 19.31 -3.94 1.53
C LEU A 297 20.57 -4.61 0.96
N ARG A 298 21.70 -4.50 1.65
CA ARG A 298 22.95 -5.20 1.27
C ARG A 298 22.74 -6.71 1.30
N THR A 299 22.14 -7.25 2.39
CA THR A 299 21.86 -8.68 2.50
C THR A 299 20.94 -9.17 1.38
N MET A 300 19.92 -8.41 0.99
CA MET A 300 19.04 -8.75 -0.15
C MET A 300 19.84 -8.83 -1.46
N ILE A 301 20.70 -7.84 -1.73
CA ILE A 301 21.53 -7.80 -2.94
C ILE A 301 22.47 -9.01 -2.99
N ASP A 302 23.12 -9.33 -1.86
CA ASP A 302 24.06 -10.45 -1.78
C ASP A 302 23.35 -11.81 -1.88
N THR A 303 22.12 -11.92 -1.35
CA THR A 303 21.31 -13.16 -1.36
C THR A 303 20.71 -13.45 -2.73
N PHE A 304 20.33 -12.42 -3.49
CA PHE A 304 19.66 -12.55 -4.79
C PHE A 304 20.44 -11.87 -5.92
N PRO A 305 21.70 -12.29 -6.20
CA PRO A 305 22.57 -11.61 -7.16
C PRO A 305 22.04 -11.64 -8.61
N GLN A 306 21.09 -12.55 -8.91
CA GLN A 306 20.44 -12.64 -10.21
C GLN A 306 19.27 -11.67 -10.38
N ALA A 307 18.78 -11.08 -9.28
CA ALA A 307 17.57 -10.24 -9.28
C ALA A 307 17.93 -8.76 -9.08
N GLU A 308 17.24 -7.90 -9.81
CA GLU A 308 17.31 -6.46 -9.60
C GLU A 308 16.56 -6.09 -8.31
N VAL A 309 17.24 -5.41 -7.37
CA VAL A 309 16.61 -4.87 -6.15
C VAL A 309 16.01 -3.52 -6.46
N ILE A 310 14.72 -3.34 -6.15
CA ILE A 310 13.96 -2.13 -6.46
C ILE A 310 13.33 -1.57 -5.18
N THR A 311 13.56 -0.29 -4.93
CA THR A 311 12.79 0.48 -3.94
C THR A 311 11.61 1.13 -4.63
N ALA A 312 10.39 0.93 -4.09
CA ALA A 312 9.17 1.55 -4.58
C ALA A 312 8.61 2.52 -3.53
N PHE A 313 8.49 3.79 -3.88
CA PHE A 313 7.99 4.84 -3.01
C PHE A 313 6.75 5.51 -3.59
N GLY A 314 5.82 5.86 -2.70
CA GLY A 314 4.59 6.58 -3.02
C GLY A 314 3.49 6.27 -2.00
N GLN A 315 2.25 6.51 -2.39
CA GLN A 315 1.10 6.42 -1.49
C GLN A 315 -0.18 6.06 -2.24
N THR A 316 -1.22 5.67 -1.52
CA THR A 316 -2.50 5.22 -2.09
C THR A 316 -3.06 6.23 -3.09
N GLU A 317 -3.01 7.49 -2.77
CA GLU A 317 -3.49 8.61 -3.57
C GLU A 317 -2.75 8.76 -4.91
N CYS A 318 -1.63 8.04 -5.11
CA CYS A 318 -0.81 8.06 -6.33
C CYS A 318 -0.79 6.72 -7.08
N SER A 319 -1.64 5.75 -6.76
CA SER A 319 -1.91 4.48 -7.49
C SER A 319 -0.84 3.38 -7.52
N PRO A 320 0.07 3.11 -6.61
CA PRO A 320 0.64 3.90 -5.52
C PRO A 320 2.03 4.51 -5.78
N VAL A 321 2.80 4.03 -6.79
CA VAL A 321 4.24 4.32 -6.92
C VAL A 321 4.49 5.62 -7.68
N THR A 322 5.30 6.51 -7.10
CA THR A 322 5.70 7.77 -7.72
C THR A 322 7.20 7.82 -8.03
N CYS A 323 8.02 7.20 -7.20
CA CYS A 323 9.47 7.15 -7.38
C CYS A 323 9.98 5.71 -7.29
N LEU A 324 11.05 5.43 -8.03
CA LEU A 324 11.72 4.14 -8.08
C LEU A 324 13.24 4.32 -7.96
N LEU A 325 13.86 3.53 -7.10
CA LEU A 325 15.32 3.33 -7.07
C LEU A 325 15.60 1.92 -7.54
N ARG A 326 16.48 1.75 -8.52
CA ARG A 326 16.69 0.47 -9.17
C ARG A 326 18.13 0.17 -9.53
N GLY A 327 18.44 -1.11 -9.75
CA GLY A 327 19.70 -1.58 -10.29
C GLY A 327 20.90 -1.21 -9.42
N GLU A 328 21.97 -0.76 -10.05
CA GLU A 328 23.23 -0.35 -9.39
C GLU A 328 23.04 0.86 -8.46
N ASP A 329 22.03 1.70 -8.71
CA ASP A 329 21.72 2.85 -7.88
C ASP A 329 21.18 2.44 -6.50
N SER A 330 20.62 1.23 -6.37
CA SER A 330 20.21 0.70 -5.07
C SER A 330 21.36 0.58 -4.07
N ILE A 331 22.61 0.48 -4.57
CA ILE A 331 23.84 0.52 -3.76
C ILE A 331 24.40 1.93 -3.71
N ARG A 332 24.57 2.58 -4.87
CA ARG A 332 25.21 3.89 -4.99
C ARG A 332 24.45 4.98 -4.25
N LYS A 333 23.11 4.92 -4.27
CA LYS A 333 22.16 5.89 -3.68
C LYS A 333 21.36 5.27 -2.52
N ILE A 334 21.99 4.40 -1.76
CA ILE A 334 21.34 3.67 -0.66
C ILE A 334 20.66 4.64 0.32
N GLY A 335 19.41 4.33 0.70
CA GLY A 335 18.56 5.22 1.51
C GLY A 335 17.72 6.22 0.69
N SER A 336 17.98 6.35 -0.62
CA SER A 336 17.11 7.09 -1.51
C SER A 336 15.84 6.31 -1.86
N VAL A 337 14.76 7.02 -2.14
CA VAL A 337 13.55 6.47 -2.75
C VAL A 337 13.59 6.54 -4.29
N GLY A 338 14.72 6.98 -4.84
CA GLY A 338 14.98 7.03 -6.27
C GLY A 338 14.59 8.33 -6.93
N THR A 339 14.25 8.22 -8.20
CA THR A 339 13.84 9.33 -9.07
C THR A 339 12.37 9.15 -9.48
N PRO A 340 11.71 10.22 -9.95
CA PRO A 340 10.33 10.16 -10.41
C PRO A 340 10.13 9.10 -11.52
N MET A 341 9.07 8.33 -11.39
CA MET A 341 8.67 7.36 -12.40
C MET A 341 8.13 8.08 -13.66
N LEU A 342 8.10 7.35 -14.78
CA LEU A 342 7.48 7.84 -16.02
C LEU A 342 6.06 8.39 -15.74
N ASN A 343 5.71 9.53 -16.34
CA ASN A 343 4.45 10.26 -16.16
C ASN A 343 4.24 10.88 -14.78
N VAL A 344 5.29 11.03 -13.97
CA VAL A 344 5.23 11.75 -12.69
C VAL A 344 6.08 13.00 -12.75
N GLU A 345 5.45 14.16 -12.55
CA GLU A 345 6.15 15.40 -12.26
C GLU A 345 6.25 15.59 -10.75
N VAL A 346 7.41 15.98 -10.27
CA VAL A 346 7.65 16.30 -8.86
C VAL A 346 8.23 17.69 -8.69
N ARG A 347 7.89 18.33 -7.58
CA ARG A 347 8.59 19.48 -7.04
C ARG A 347 8.86 19.25 -5.56
N VAL A 348 9.92 19.83 -5.04
CA VAL A 348 10.22 19.91 -3.61
C VAL A 348 10.03 21.36 -3.19
N VAL A 349 9.03 21.63 -2.35
CA VAL A 349 8.54 22.99 -2.11
C VAL A 349 8.49 23.34 -0.62
N ASP A 350 8.59 24.65 -0.34
CA ASP A 350 8.29 25.21 0.98
C ASP A 350 6.78 25.41 1.20
N ASP A 351 6.37 25.91 2.37
CA ASP A 351 4.97 26.17 2.70
C ASP A 351 4.30 27.24 1.83
N ALA A 352 5.09 28.06 1.12
CA ALA A 352 4.59 29.04 0.16
C ALA A 352 4.57 28.51 -1.29
N MET A 353 4.74 27.21 -1.50
CA MET A 353 4.80 26.54 -2.81
C MET A 353 5.95 27.05 -3.70
N ARG A 354 7.03 27.55 -3.13
CA ARG A 354 8.27 27.90 -3.85
C ARG A 354 9.21 26.71 -3.82
N ASP A 355 9.90 26.46 -4.94
CA ASP A 355 10.92 25.41 -4.98
C ASP A 355 12.03 25.72 -3.97
N VAL A 356 12.40 24.72 -3.16
CA VAL A 356 13.52 24.85 -2.24
C VAL A 356 14.87 24.70 -2.99
N PRO A 357 15.95 25.31 -2.51
CA PRO A 357 17.29 25.06 -3.06
C PRO A 357 17.64 23.57 -3.05
N GLN A 358 18.43 23.13 -4.00
CA GLN A 358 18.88 21.75 -4.06
C GLN A 358 19.65 21.35 -2.80
N GLY A 359 19.29 20.21 -2.23
CA GLY A 359 19.83 19.71 -0.97
C GLY A 359 19.02 20.12 0.26
N ASP A 360 18.21 21.17 0.16
CA ASP A 360 17.32 21.60 1.24
C ASP A 360 16.10 20.68 1.35
N VAL A 361 15.47 20.70 2.53
CA VAL A 361 14.28 19.90 2.82
C VAL A 361 13.02 20.68 2.46
N GLY A 362 12.12 20.04 1.74
CA GLY A 362 10.80 20.56 1.41
C GLY A 362 9.78 19.44 1.27
N GLU A 363 8.51 19.80 1.12
CA GLU A 363 7.45 18.86 0.81
C GLU A 363 7.55 18.40 -0.64
N ILE A 364 7.53 17.08 -0.90
CA ILE A 364 7.37 16.57 -2.26
C ILE A 364 5.91 16.65 -2.66
N VAL A 365 5.67 17.33 -3.80
CA VAL A 365 4.35 17.48 -4.40
C VAL A 365 4.33 16.90 -5.81
N TYR A 366 3.17 16.39 -6.23
CA TYR A 366 3.04 15.62 -7.47
C TYR A 366 2.04 16.23 -8.45
N ARG A 367 2.34 16.08 -9.75
CA ARG A 367 1.38 16.10 -10.85
C ARG A 367 1.53 14.84 -11.67
N SER A 368 0.43 14.12 -11.88
CA SER A 368 0.45 12.90 -12.66
C SER A 368 -0.98 12.46 -13.00
N PRO A 369 -1.21 11.83 -14.16
CA PRO A 369 -2.48 11.15 -14.44
C PRO A 369 -2.74 9.94 -13.52
N MET A 370 -1.77 9.54 -12.70
CA MET A 370 -1.88 8.45 -11.72
C MET A 370 -2.38 8.92 -10.35
N VAL A 371 -2.45 10.23 -10.10
CA VAL A 371 -2.93 10.80 -8.84
C VAL A 371 -4.45 10.65 -8.78
N MET A 372 -4.97 10.30 -7.61
CA MET A 372 -6.39 10.14 -7.34
C MET A 372 -7.22 11.32 -7.86
N ARG A 373 -8.48 11.05 -8.20
CA ARG A 373 -9.42 12.08 -8.60
C ARG A 373 -9.78 13.01 -7.44
N GLU A 374 -10.12 12.43 -6.28
CA GLU A 374 -10.60 13.15 -5.09
C GLU A 374 -10.60 12.24 -3.85
N TYR A 375 -10.82 12.81 -2.69
CA TYR A 375 -11.30 12.07 -1.53
C TYR A 375 -12.84 12.01 -1.58
N TRP A 376 -13.39 10.80 -1.57
CA TRP A 376 -14.82 10.52 -1.71
C TRP A 376 -15.67 11.32 -0.74
N GLY A 377 -16.56 12.17 -1.26
CA GLY A 377 -17.47 12.99 -0.47
C GLY A 377 -16.79 13.98 0.49
N LYS A 378 -15.52 14.35 0.24
CA LYS A 378 -14.74 15.26 1.10
C LYS A 378 -14.11 16.41 0.28
N PRO A 379 -14.94 17.35 -0.25
CA PRO A 379 -14.43 18.40 -1.14
C PRO A 379 -13.39 19.32 -0.50
N GLU A 380 -13.52 19.64 0.80
CA GLU A 380 -12.55 20.49 1.50
C GLU A 380 -11.19 19.78 1.63
N ALA A 381 -11.20 18.50 2.02
CA ALA A 381 -9.97 17.70 2.11
C ALA A 381 -9.32 17.48 0.73
N THR A 382 -10.12 17.38 -0.31
CA THR A 382 -9.64 17.31 -1.69
C THR A 382 -8.99 18.64 -2.10
N ALA A 383 -9.64 19.76 -1.84
CA ALA A 383 -9.10 21.09 -2.15
C ALA A 383 -7.77 21.36 -1.41
N GLU A 384 -7.68 20.95 -0.13
CA GLU A 384 -6.45 21.02 0.65
C GLU A 384 -5.34 20.15 0.03
N ALA A 385 -5.65 18.91 -0.32
CA ALA A 385 -4.68 17.98 -0.90
C ALA A 385 -4.16 18.41 -2.28
N PHE A 386 -4.91 19.24 -3.01
CA PHE A 386 -4.54 19.77 -4.34
C PHE A 386 -4.26 21.27 -4.35
N ALA A 387 -3.87 21.85 -3.20
CA ALA A 387 -3.55 23.27 -3.11
C ALA A 387 -2.48 23.67 -4.14
N GLY A 388 -2.64 24.85 -4.75
CA GLY A 388 -1.72 25.32 -5.80
C GLY A 388 -1.70 24.48 -7.07
N GLY A 389 -2.65 23.54 -7.26
CA GLY A 389 -2.75 22.66 -8.43
C GLY A 389 -1.72 21.52 -8.44
N TRP A 390 -1.18 21.17 -7.28
CA TRP A 390 -0.29 20.03 -7.04
C TRP A 390 -0.87 19.16 -5.92
N PHE A 391 -0.69 17.85 -6.04
CA PHE A 391 -1.05 16.96 -4.95
C PHE A 391 0.03 17.00 -3.87
N HIS A 392 -0.38 17.34 -2.65
CA HIS A 392 0.47 17.42 -1.46
C HIS A 392 0.60 16.04 -0.81
N SER A 393 1.82 15.49 -0.80
CA SER A 393 2.07 14.17 -0.25
C SER A 393 2.08 14.12 1.29
N GLY A 394 2.44 15.25 1.91
CA GLY A 394 2.77 15.30 3.32
C GLY A 394 4.11 14.64 3.68
N ASP A 395 4.92 14.24 2.70
CA ASP A 395 6.27 13.71 2.90
C ASP A 395 7.31 14.82 2.70
N LEU A 396 8.23 14.97 3.64
CA LEU A 396 9.37 15.85 3.55
C LEU A 396 10.55 15.10 2.94
N VAL A 397 11.11 15.65 1.88
CA VAL A 397 12.25 15.07 1.16
C VAL A 397 13.34 16.09 0.95
N ARG A 398 14.55 15.62 0.68
CA ARG A 398 15.62 16.40 0.06
C ARG A 398 16.01 15.74 -1.27
N GLN A 399 16.44 16.55 -2.23
CA GLN A 399 16.93 16.07 -3.52
C GLN A 399 18.44 16.31 -3.61
N ASP A 400 19.21 15.27 -4.00
CA ASP A 400 20.64 15.41 -4.21
C ASP A 400 20.97 16.00 -5.60
N GLU A 401 22.26 16.22 -5.86
CA GLU A 401 22.77 16.83 -7.11
C GLU A 401 22.53 15.99 -8.36
N ASP A 402 22.30 14.67 -8.20
CA ASP A 402 21.97 13.75 -9.29
C ASP A 402 20.43 13.61 -9.47
N GLY A 403 19.61 14.31 -8.67
CA GLY A 403 18.15 14.28 -8.74
C GLY A 403 17.48 13.17 -7.92
N TYR A 404 18.24 12.42 -7.11
CA TYR A 404 17.69 11.37 -6.25
C TYR A 404 17.03 11.97 -5.01
N LEU A 405 15.88 11.42 -4.65
CA LEU A 405 15.05 11.88 -3.54
C LEU A 405 15.28 11.02 -2.30
N TYR A 406 15.40 11.67 -1.15
CA TYR A 406 15.56 11.03 0.15
C TYR A 406 14.44 11.49 1.06
N VAL A 407 13.65 10.56 1.57
CA VAL A 407 12.62 10.88 2.57
C VAL A 407 13.29 11.23 3.88
N VAL A 408 12.97 12.41 4.39
CA VAL A 408 13.51 12.92 5.65
C VAL A 408 12.53 12.66 6.79
N ASP A 409 11.24 12.95 6.58
CA ASP A 409 10.17 12.71 7.56
C ASP A 409 8.78 12.88 6.93
N ARG A 410 7.75 12.72 7.75
CA ARG A 410 6.40 13.20 7.49
C ARG A 410 6.23 14.63 8.02
N LYS A 411 5.69 15.52 7.21
CA LYS A 411 5.45 16.94 7.58
C LYS A 411 4.73 17.08 8.93
N LYS A 412 3.74 16.24 9.20
CA LYS A 412 2.95 16.20 10.44
C LYS A 412 3.65 15.56 11.65
N ASP A 413 4.71 14.79 11.42
CA ASP A 413 5.44 14.10 12.47
C ASP A 413 6.72 14.86 12.87
N MET A 414 7.19 15.78 12.03
CA MET A 414 8.29 16.69 12.32
C MET A 414 8.02 17.49 13.60
N ILE A 415 9.00 17.55 14.48
CA ILE A 415 8.90 18.22 15.78
C ILE A 415 9.57 19.59 15.66
N ILE A 416 8.88 20.66 16.07
CA ILE A 416 9.44 22.00 16.10
C ILE A 416 9.84 22.35 17.53
N THR A 417 11.12 22.23 17.84
CA THR A 417 11.65 22.47 19.19
C THR A 417 12.53 23.72 19.22
N GLY A 418 12.05 24.77 19.89
CA GLY A 418 12.81 26.04 20.00
C GLY A 418 13.10 26.73 18.66
N GLY A 419 12.27 26.49 17.66
CA GLY A 419 12.43 27.03 16.32
C GLY A 419 13.27 26.15 15.37
N GLU A 420 13.80 25.04 15.87
CA GLU A 420 14.56 24.08 15.08
C GLU A 420 13.69 22.87 14.70
N ASN A 421 13.83 22.38 13.48
CA ASN A 421 13.13 21.18 12.99
C ASN A 421 13.88 19.93 13.41
N VAL A 422 13.21 19.03 14.14
CA VAL A 422 13.70 17.70 14.46
C VAL A 422 12.91 16.69 13.63
N TYR A 423 13.61 16.00 12.75
CA TYR A 423 13.04 14.95 11.91
C TYR A 423 13.04 13.64 12.69
N CYS A 424 11.84 13.10 12.92
CA CYS A 424 11.68 11.89 13.71
C CYS A 424 12.47 10.73 13.15
N ALA A 425 12.46 10.53 11.85
CA ALA A 425 13.14 9.40 11.21
C ALA A 425 14.64 9.41 11.47
N GLU A 426 15.30 10.57 11.48
CA GLU A 426 16.74 10.69 11.77
C GLU A 426 17.08 10.21 13.18
N VAL A 427 16.29 10.60 14.17
CA VAL A 427 16.50 10.21 15.56
C VAL A 427 16.13 8.75 15.79
N GLU A 428 15.04 8.29 15.16
CA GLU A 428 14.60 6.90 15.20
C GLU A 428 15.67 5.97 14.61
N ASP A 429 16.30 6.32 13.49
CA ASP A 429 17.37 5.52 12.87
C ASP A 429 18.59 5.40 13.79
N VAL A 430 18.98 6.49 14.45
CA VAL A 430 20.08 6.48 15.41
C VAL A 430 19.77 5.59 16.60
N LEU A 431 18.57 5.69 17.17
CA LEU A 431 18.15 4.87 18.31
C LEU A 431 17.93 3.40 17.93
N ALA A 432 17.40 3.11 16.74
CA ALA A 432 17.23 1.75 16.23
C ALA A 432 18.56 1.00 16.04
N ALA A 433 19.66 1.72 15.82
CA ALA A 433 21.00 1.15 15.75
C ALA A 433 21.59 0.77 17.13
N HIS A 434 20.95 1.14 18.24
CA HIS A 434 21.37 0.75 19.58
C HIS A 434 21.10 -0.74 19.82
N PRO A 435 22.07 -1.53 20.36
CA PRO A 435 21.93 -2.98 20.52
C PRO A 435 20.71 -3.43 21.35
N GLY A 436 20.33 -2.64 22.34
CA GLY A 436 19.20 -2.92 23.23
C GLY A 436 17.83 -2.53 22.70
N VAL A 437 17.74 -1.86 21.54
CA VAL A 437 16.49 -1.39 20.94
C VAL A 437 15.99 -2.38 19.89
N ALA A 438 14.73 -2.81 20.02
CA ALA A 438 14.04 -3.57 18.97
C ALA A 438 13.27 -2.62 18.05
N GLU A 439 12.51 -1.68 18.63
CA GLU A 439 11.73 -0.70 17.90
C GLU A 439 11.74 0.64 18.64
N VAL A 440 11.57 1.73 17.91
CA VAL A 440 11.48 3.08 18.46
C VAL A 440 10.52 3.95 17.64
N ALA A 441 9.83 4.84 18.32
CA ALA A 441 9.06 5.91 17.70
C ALA A 441 9.37 7.23 18.45
N LEU A 442 9.66 8.28 17.69
CA LEU A 442 9.83 9.63 18.23
C LEU A 442 8.55 10.42 18.06
N ILE A 443 8.09 11.08 19.11
CA ILE A 443 6.92 11.97 19.08
C ILE A 443 7.25 13.34 19.67
N GLY A 444 6.63 14.39 19.12
CA GLY A 444 6.61 15.71 19.75
C GLY A 444 5.61 15.73 20.90
N VAL A 445 6.06 16.21 22.04
CA VAL A 445 5.21 16.47 23.23
C VAL A 445 5.29 17.94 23.62
N PRO A 446 4.23 18.54 24.21
CA PRO A 446 4.24 19.94 24.59
C PRO A 446 5.37 20.24 25.60
N ASP A 447 6.13 21.30 25.34
CA ASP A 447 7.18 21.80 26.22
C ASP A 447 7.01 23.30 26.46
N ALA A 448 7.02 23.72 27.75
CA ALA A 448 6.75 25.11 28.13
C ALA A 448 7.81 26.11 27.64
N ARG A 449 9.05 25.66 27.39
CA ARG A 449 10.17 26.50 26.97
C ARG A 449 10.39 26.49 25.46
N TYR A 450 10.17 25.34 24.81
CA TYR A 450 10.55 25.11 23.42
C TYR A 450 9.36 24.93 22.48
N GLY A 451 8.12 24.95 23.01
CA GLY A 451 6.88 24.67 22.27
C GLY A 451 6.63 23.16 22.21
N GLU A 452 7.54 22.43 21.57
CA GLU A 452 7.57 20.97 21.59
C GLU A 452 8.94 20.44 22.01
N ALA A 453 8.96 19.24 22.59
CA ALA A 453 10.16 18.50 22.88
C ALA A 453 10.08 17.07 22.32
N PRO A 454 11.18 16.50 21.83
CA PRO A 454 11.22 15.11 21.37
C PRO A 454 11.13 14.15 22.56
N LEU A 455 10.19 13.19 22.49
CA LEU A 455 10.06 12.04 23.40
C LEU A 455 10.27 10.77 22.58
N ALA A 456 11.22 9.92 23.00
CA ALA A 456 11.47 8.63 22.37
C ALA A 456 10.69 7.53 23.09
N VAL A 457 9.84 6.79 22.36
CA VAL A 457 9.13 5.62 22.88
C VAL A 457 9.82 4.38 22.34
N VAL A 458 10.40 3.57 23.23
CA VAL A 458 11.30 2.46 22.88
C VAL A 458 10.71 1.13 23.32
N ALA A 459 10.65 0.18 22.40
CA ALA A 459 10.43 -1.22 22.72
C ALA A 459 11.79 -1.94 22.77
N PRO A 460 12.19 -2.53 23.91
CA PRO A 460 13.50 -3.14 24.07
C PRO A 460 13.58 -4.47 23.33
N ARG A 461 14.79 -4.85 22.92
CA ARG A 461 15.06 -6.16 22.31
C ARG A 461 14.93 -7.30 23.33
N ASP A 462 15.39 -7.03 24.56
CA ASP A 462 15.18 -7.91 25.71
C ASP A 462 14.33 -7.17 26.77
N PRO A 463 13.06 -7.55 26.93
CA PRO A 463 12.20 -6.94 27.96
C PRO A 463 12.68 -7.13 29.39
N ALA A 464 13.54 -8.13 29.65
CA ALA A 464 14.10 -8.37 30.98
C ALA A 464 15.30 -7.46 31.31
N SER A 465 15.91 -6.85 30.27
CA SER A 465 17.06 -5.95 30.39
C SER A 465 16.92 -4.77 29.41
N PRO A 466 15.94 -3.88 29.62
CA PRO A 466 15.74 -2.74 28.74
C PRO A 466 16.89 -1.74 28.88
N PRO A 467 17.27 -1.04 27.80
CA PRO A 467 18.24 0.05 27.88
C PRO A 467 17.70 1.20 28.75
N THR A 468 18.57 1.81 29.53
CA THR A 468 18.17 2.94 30.38
C THR A 468 18.10 4.26 29.60
N PRO A 469 17.34 5.26 30.07
CA PRO A 469 17.33 6.61 29.48
C PRO A 469 18.73 7.23 29.39
N GLU A 470 19.60 6.97 30.34
CA GLU A 470 20.99 7.46 30.35
C GLU A 470 21.82 6.84 29.21
N GLU A 471 21.69 5.53 29.00
CA GLU A 471 22.38 4.81 27.91
C GLU A 471 21.90 5.30 26.55
N LEU A 472 20.59 5.42 26.35
CA LEU A 472 20.00 5.94 25.11
C LEU A 472 20.39 7.41 24.88
N GLY A 473 20.37 8.22 25.94
CA GLY A 473 20.81 9.62 25.90
C GLY A 473 22.29 9.75 25.55
N ALA A 474 23.15 8.92 26.12
CA ALA A 474 24.59 8.88 25.79
C ALA A 474 24.79 8.48 24.32
N TRP A 475 24.06 7.47 23.84
CA TRP A 475 24.09 7.02 22.44
C TRP A 475 23.72 8.14 21.46
N CYS A 476 22.67 8.93 21.77
CA CYS A 476 22.28 10.07 20.96
C CYS A 476 23.30 11.22 21.00
N ARG A 477 23.89 11.51 22.18
CA ARG A 477 24.87 12.60 22.32
C ARG A 477 26.10 12.45 21.43
N GLU A 478 26.51 11.23 21.17
CA GLU A 478 27.67 10.93 20.31
C GLU A 478 27.35 11.04 18.81
N ARG A 479 26.05 11.03 18.44
CA ARG A 479 25.64 10.81 17.03
C ARG A 479 24.74 11.91 16.46
N LEU A 480 24.12 12.72 17.32
CA LEU A 480 23.14 13.74 16.93
C LEU A 480 23.53 15.11 17.48
N ALA A 481 23.09 16.17 16.79
CA ALA A 481 23.17 17.52 17.31
C ALA A 481 22.25 17.68 18.55
N ARG A 482 22.65 18.51 19.51
CA ARG A 482 22.02 18.64 20.83
C ARG A 482 20.50 18.92 20.77
N TYR A 483 20.03 19.71 19.84
CA TYR A 483 18.60 20.06 19.74
C TYR A 483 17.73 18.89 19.29
N LYS A 484 18.33 17.86 18.66
CA LYS A 484 17.66 16.64 18.20
C LYS A 484 17.53 15.58 19.29
N HIS A 485 18.24 15.72 20.42
CA HIS A 485 18.22 14.72 21.47
C HIS A 485 16.83 14.61 22.09
N PRO A 486 16.28 13.38 22.24
CA PRO A 486 15.09 13.18 23.06
C PRO A 486 15.32 13.72 24.48
N ARG A 487 14.33 14.41 25.01
CA ARG A 487 14.37 14.92 26.38
C ARG A 487 13.81 13.95 27.38
N GLU A 488 12.98 13.06 26.90
CA GLU A 488 12.35 12.01 27.68
C GLU A 488 12.38 10.70 26.89
N TYR A 489 12.43 9.60 27.63
CA TYR A 489 12.36 8.25 27.10
C TYR A 489 11.25 7.49 27.81
N SER A 490 10.43 6.76 27.04
CA SER A 490 9.41 5.84 27.55
C SER A 490 9.72 4.44 27.08
N ILE A 491 9.82 3.50 28.01
CA ILE A 491 10.03 2.09 27.67
C ILE A 491 8.69 1.37 27.67
N VAL A 492 8.33 0.75 26.55
CA VAL A 492 7.06 0.05 26.34
C VAL A 492 7.31 -1.38 25.91
N GLN A 493 6.33 -2.28 26.12
CA GLN A 493 6.45 -3.66 25.65
C GLN A 493 6.39 -3.78 24.12
N ALA A 494 5.55 -2.97 23.48
CA ALA A 494 5.38 -2.91 22.02
C ALA A 494 4.83 -1.54 21.61
N LEU A 495 5.16 -1.10 20.41
CA LEU A 495 4.59 0.12 19.83
C LEU A 495 3.17 -0.13 19.30
N PRO A 496 2.21 0.78 19.51
CA PRO A 496 0.87 0.65 18.95
C PRO A 496 0.92 0.75 17.41
N ARG A 497 0.18 -0.14 16.76
CA ARG A 497 0.16 -0.20 15.29
C ARG A 497 -1.26 -0.17 14.76
N ASN A 498 -1.41 0.42 13.57
CA ASN A 498 -2.65 0.32 12.85
C ASN A 498 -2.80 -1.08 12.23
N PRO A 499 -4.00 -1.44 11.71
CA PRO A 499 -4.23 -2.73 11.07
C PRO A 499 -3.33 -3.05 9.87
N SER A 500 -2.69 -2.06 9.26
CA SER A 500 -1.69 -2.26 8.19
C SER A 500 -0.26 -2.44 8.71
N GLY A 501 -0.06 -2.45 10.04
CA GLY A 501 1.24 -2.66 10.69
C GLY A 501 2.07 -1.38 10.91
N LYS A 502 1.55 -0.20 10.55
CA LYS A 502 2.24 1.08 10.73
C LYS A 502 2.10 1.58 12.16
N VAL A 503 3.19 2.09 12.76
CA VAL A 503 3.18 2.68 14.10
C VAL A 503 2.22 3.86 14.18
N LEU A 504 1.38 3.87 15.22
CA LEU A 504 0.39 4.91 15.49
C LEU A 504 0.96 5.98 16.45
N LYS A 505 1.76 6.92 15.93
CA LYS A 505 2.29 8.04 16.71
C LYS A 505 1.16 8.89 17.34
N THR A 506 -0.01 8.93 16.72
CA THR A 506 -1.20 9.62 17.27
C THR A 506 -1.70 8.96 18.57
N ALA A 507 -1.66 7.62 18.66
CA ALA A 507 -2.00 6.90 19.88
C ALA A 507 -0.98 7.21 20.98
N LEU A 508 0.32 7.16 20.68
CA LEU A 508 1.39 7.51 21.61
C LEU A 508 1.25 8.94 22.17
N ARG A 509 0.94 9.92 21.30
CA ARG A 509 0.66 11.29 21.73
C ARG A 509 -0.59 11.39 22.62
N ALA A 510 -1.62 10.58 22.36
CA ALA A 510 -2.83 10.52 23.19
C ALA A 510 -2.55 9.90 24.55
N GLU A 511 -1.81 8.80 24.61
CA GLU A 511 -1.39 8.12 25.83
C GLU A 511 -0.52 9.03 26.71
N HIS A 512 0.42 9.77 26.11
CA HIS A 512 1.21 10.78 26.82
C HIS A 512 0.32 11.87 27.43
N ARG A 513 -0.62 12.42 26.66
CA ARG A 513 -1.56 13.44 27.18
C ARG A 513 -2.46 12.92 28.29
N ALA A 514 -2.82 11.64 28.25
CA ALA A 514 -3.60 10.98 29.30
C ALA A 514 -2.78 10.60 30.53
N GLY A 515 -1.44 10.77 30.49
CA GLY A 515 -0.53 10.37 31.58
C GLY A 515 -0.38 8.84 31.71
N SER A 516 -0.79 8.08 30.71
CA SER A 516 -0.64 6.62 30.69
C SER A 516 0.70 6.15 30.10
N LEU A 517 1.35 7.00 29.31
CA LEU A 517 2.71 6.78 28.83
C LEU A 517 3.69 7.35 29.87
N VAL A 518 4.31 6.47 30.65
CA VAL A 518 5.31 6.87 31.64
C VAL A 518 6.62 7.15 30.93
N SER A 519 7.18 8.33 31.14
CA SER A 519 8.47 8.73 30.57
C SER A 519 9.41 9.20 31.68
N ASP A 520 10.70 8.89 31.49
CA ASP A 520 11.77 9.35 32.36
C ASP A 520 12.61 10.41 31.62
N PRO A 521 13.06 11.49 32.33
CA PRO A 521 13.86 12.52 31.70
C PRO A 521 15.21 11.96 31.23
N ALA A 522 15.72 12.50 30.13
CA ALA A 522 17.11 12.31 29.74
C ALA A 522 18.01 13.09 30.75
N VAL A 523 18.87 12.41 31.47
CA VAL A 523 19.84 13.00 32.38
C VAL A 523 20.99 13.71 31.67
#